data_3279b56dd593c02b7b513d5294f82309
#
_entry.id   3279b56dd593c02b7b513d5294f82309
#
_cell.length_a   1.000
_cell.length_b   1.000
_cell.length_c   1.000
_cell.angle_alpha   90.00
_cell.angle_beta   90.00
_cell.angle_gamma   90.00
#
_symmetry.space_group_name_H-M   'P 1'
#
loop_
_entity.id
_entity.type
_entity.pdbx_description
1 polymer ?
#
loop_
_entity_poly.entity_id
_entity_poly.type
_entity_poly.pdbx_seq_one_letter_code
_entity_poly.pdbx_strand_id
1 'polypeptide(L)'
;MIRIMARLTARAGCEGRLQAVLVELALASREEAGCLGYELFHNQDDACEFVTAERWCDQAAADGHLATAHVARAIERAGELLAQPPLIHRFHQLA
;
A
#
# COMPACT_ATOMS: atom_id res chain seq x y z
N MET A 1 7.10 -17.06 0.54
CA MET A 1 6.99 -15.60 0.73
C MET A 1 6.16 -14.99 -0.39
N ILE A 2 5.22 -14.13 -0.04
CA ILE A 2 4.35 -13.45 -1.00
C ILE A 2 4.81 -12.01 -1.16
N ARG A 3 4.94 -11.55 -2.39
CA ARG A 3 5.23 -10.16 -2.70
C ARG A 3 3.98 -9.47 -3.22
N ILE A 4 3.65 -8.32 -2.64
CA ILE A 4 2.56 -7.47 -3.10
C ILE A 4 3.16 -6.13 -3.51
N MET A 5 2.69 -5.61 -4.64
CA MET A 5 2.96 -4.24 -5.05
C MET A 5 1.63 -3.56 -5.34
N ALA A 6 1.47 -2.37 -4.77
CA ALA A 6 0.28 -1.56 -4.99
C ALA A 6 0.69 -0.23 -5.63
N ARG A 7 -0.11 0.22 -6.59
CA ARG A 7 0.04 1.54 -7.18
C ARG A 7 -1.18 2.38 -6.82
N LEU A 8 -0.92 3.57 -6.28
CA LEU A 8 -1.96 4.49 -5.83
C LEU A 8 -1.68 5.85 -6.45
N THR A 9 -2.67 6.37 -7.17
CA THR A 9 -2.55 7.64 -7.87
C THR A 9 -3.48 8.66 -7.22
N ALA A 10 -2.90 9.73 -6.70
CA ALA A 10 -3.65 10.83 -6.09
C ALA A 10 -4.30 11.70 -7.15
N ARG A 11 -5.44 12.29 -6.80
CA ARG A 11 -5.96 13.44 -7.56
C ARG A 11 -4.97 14.60 -7.41
N ALA A 12 -4.86 15.43 -8.44
CA ALA A 12 -4.03 16.62 -8.38
C ALA A 12 -4.42 17.49 -7.18
N GLY A 13 -3.44 17.88 -6.38
CA GLY A 13 -3.66 18.65 -5.15
C GLY A 13 -3.93 17.80 -3.91
N CYS A 14 -4.13 16.48 -4.05
CA CYS A 14 -4.38 15.56 -2.93
C CYS A 14 -3.17 14.73 -2.54
N GLU A 15 -2.03 14.89 -3.19
CA GLU A 15 -0.85 14.06 -3.00
C GLU A 15 -0.32 14.11 -1.57
N GLY A 16 -0.32 15.26 -0.93
CA GLY A 16 0.15 15.38 0.45
C GLY A 16 -0.74 14.65 1.45
N ARG A 17 -2.06 14.72 1.27
CA ARG A 17 -3.02 14.02 2.13
C ARG A 17 -2.98 12.51 1.90
N LEU A 18 -2.83 12.08 0.65
CA LEU A 18 -2.68 10.66 0.35
C LEU A 18 -1.38 10.11 0.94
N GLN A 19 -0.30 10.85 0.84
CA GLN A 19 0.97 10.45 1.46
C GLN A 19 0.80 10.19 2.96
N ALA A 20 0.11 11.08 3.67
CA ALA A 20 -0.11 10.90 5.11
C ALA A 20 -0.89 9.63 5.43
N VAL A 21 -1.94 9.33 4.66
CA VAL A 21 -2.72 8.09 4.81
C VAL A 21 -1.84 6.86 4.57
N LEU A 22 -1.02 6.88 3.52
CA LEU A 22 -0.20 5.73 3.13
C LEU A 22 0.98 5.50 4.08
N VAL A 23 1.58 6.57 4.62
CA VAL A 23 2.63 6.46 5.64
C VAL A 23 2.06 5.81 6.91
N GLU A 24 0.91 6.25 7.38
CA GLU A 24 0.24 5.66 8.54
C GLU A 24 -0.06 4.18 8.32
N LEU A 25 -0.55 3.83 7.12
CA LEU A 25 -0.80 2.44 6.74
C LEU A 25 0.48 1.61 6.76
N ALA A 26 1.58 2.14 6.21
CA ALA A 26 2.86 1.44 6.19
C ALA A 26 3.36 1.13 7.60
N LEU A 27 3.27 2.11 8.50
CA LEU A 27 3.70 1.93 9.89
C LEU A 27 2.86 0.87 10.62
N ALA A 28 1.54 0.90 10.45
CA ALA A 28 0.65 -0.10 11.04
C ALA A 28 0.89 -1.50 10.46
N SER A 29 1.11 -1.58 9.15
CA SER A 29 1.31 -2.86 8.46
C SER A 29 2.59 -3.55 8.88
N ARG A 30 3.65 -2.81 9.18
CA ARG A 30 4.92 -3.36 9.66
C ARG A 30 4.79 -4.08 10.99
N GLU A 31 3.78 -3.75 11.79
CA GLU A 31 3.52 -4.41 13.08
C GLU A 31 2.79 -5.74 12.95
N GLU A 32 2.28 -6.09 11.78
CA GLU A 32 1.63 -7.39 11.56
C GLU A 32 2.66 -8.51 11.63
N ALA A 33 2.33 -9.59 12.35
CA ALA A 33 3.27 -10.68 12.63
C ALA A 33 3.85 -11.34 11.36
N GLY A 34 3.06 -11.42 10.29
CA GLY A 34 3.48 -12.01 9.03
C GLY A 34 4.17 -11.04 8.07
N CYS A 35 4.35 -9.79 8.45
CA CYS A 35 4.98 -8.78 7.61
C CYS A 35 6.51 -8.90 7.69
N LEU A 36 7.13 -9.24 6.56
CA LEU A 36 8.59 -9.31 6.44
C LEU A 36 9.19 -7.99 5.97
N GLY A 37 8.38 -7.13 5.36
CA GLY A 37 8.77 -5.80 4.95
C GLY A 37 7.61 -5.10 4.30
N TYR A 38 7.55 -3.80 4.48
CA TYR A 38 6.53 -2.95 3.87
C TYR A 38 7.19 -1.59 3.58
N GLU A 39 7.41 -1.30 2.32
CA GLU A 39 8.06 -0.08 1.90
C GLU A 39 7.11 0.73 1.02
N LEU A 40 7.10 2.03 1.25
CA LEU A 40 6.30 2.98 0.51
C LEU A 40 7.23 3.92 -0.25
N PHE A 41 6.97 4.08 -1.54
CA PHE A 41 7.76 4.94 -2.41
C PHE A 41 6.89 6.01 -3.06
N HIS A 42 7.50 7.17 -3.26
CA HIS A 42 6.90 8.27 -3.99
C HIS A 42 7.65 8.42 -5.32
N ASN A 43 6.92 8.47 -6.44
CA ASN A 43 7.53 8.63 -7.75
C ASN A 43 8.15 10.02 -7.85
N GLN A 44 9.46 10.09 -8.17
CA GLN A 44 10.17 11.36 -8.29
C GLN A 44 9.74 12.18 -9.51
N ASP A 45 9.18 11.52 -10.52
CA ASP A 45 8.80 12.16 -11.78
C ASP A 45 7.29 12.43 -11.87
N ASP A 46 6.51 11.88 -10.93
CA ASP A 46 5.05 12.07 -10.87
C ASP A 46 4.62 12.17 -9.40
N ALA A 47 4.37 13.38 -8.96
CA ALA A 47 4.02 13.66 -7.56
C ALA A 47 2.72 12.98 -7.10
N CYS A 48 1.86 12.56 -8.03
CA CYS A 48 0.61 11.88 -7.70
C CYS A 48 0.76 10.38 -7.52
N GLU A 49 1.88 9.78 -7.93
CA GLU A 49 2.05 8.33 -7.88
C GLU A 49 2.83 7.86 -6.66
N PHE A 50 2.23 6.89 -5.95
CA PHE A 50 2.85 6.16 -4.84
C PHE A 50 2.83 4.68 -5.14
N VAL A 51 3.85 3.96 -4.69
CA VAL A 51 3.97 2.51 -4.87
C VAL A 51 4.35 1.88 -3.55
N THR A 52 3.73 0.75 -3.22
CA THR A 52 4.19 -0.10 -2.11
C THR A 52 4.98 -1.28 -2.65
N ALA A 53 5.97 -1.72 -1.88
CA ALA A 53 6.65 -2.99 -2.08
C ALA A 53 6.57 -3.76 -0.76
N GLU A 54 5.84 -4.87 -0.77
CA GLU A 54 5.47 -5.59 0.45
C GLU A 54 5.96 -7.03 0.38
N ARG A 55 6.39 -7.55 1.52
CA ARG A 55 6.80 -8.95 1.66
C ARG A 55 6.05 -9.56 2.84
N TRP A 56 5.34 -10.65 2.56
CA TRP A 56 4.54 -11.38 3.55
C TRP A 56 5.05 -12.81 3.66
N CYS A 57 5.06 -13.37 4.87
CA CYS A 57 5.68 -14.68 5.10
C CYS A 57 4.99 -15.81 4.34
N ASP A 58 3.67 -15.73 4.17
CA ASP A 58 2.87 -16.71 3.43
C ASP A 58 1.57 -16.08 2.92
N GLN A 59 0.78 -16.89 2.21
CA GLN A 59 -0.49 -16.42 1.64
C GLN A 59 -1.50 -16.04 2.71
N ALA A 60 -1.53 -16.76 3.83
CA ALA A 60 -2.44 -16.45 4.93
C ALA A 60 -2.14 -15.07 5.53
N ALA A 61 -0.85 -14.72 5.68
CA ALA A 61 -0.45 -13.41 6.16
C ALA A 61 -0.83 -12.30 5.17
N ALA A 62 -0.63 -12.53 3.88
CA ALA A 62 -1.03 -11.57 2.84
C ALA A 62 -2.54 -11.37 2.81
N ASP A 63 -3.32 -12.45 2.87
CA ASP A 63 -4.78 -12.39 2.92
C ASP A 63 -5.25 -11.69 4.19
N GLY A 64 -4.64 -12.00 5.32
CA GLY A 64 -4.96 -11.39 6.60
C GLY A 64 -4.70 -9.88 6.61
N HIS A 65 -3.60 -9.44 5.98
CA HIS A 65 -3.29 -8.02 5.83
C HIS A 65 -4.44 -7.26 5.16
N LEU A 66 -4.93 -7.78 4.04
CA LEU A 66 -5.99 -7.13 3.28
C LEU A 66 -7.32 -7.10 4.03
N ALA A 67 -7.48 -7.91 5.07
CA ALA A 67 -8.67 -7.96 5.92
C ALA A 67 -8.54 -7.15 7.21
N THR A 68 -7.41 -6.48 7.45
CA THR A 68 -7.19 -5.71 8.69
C THR A 68 -8.02 -4.43 8.73
N ALA A 69 -8.28 -3.96 9.96
CA ALA A 69 -8.98 -2.71 10.19
C ALA A 69 -8.17 -1.51 9.65
N HIS A 70 -6.84 -1.54 9.74
CA HIS A 70 -6.03 -0.44 9.26
C HIS A 70 -6.03 -0.33 7.73
N VAL A 71 -6.10 -1.45 7.00
CA VAL A 71 -6.28 -1.43 5.55
C VAL A 71 -7.65 -0.87 5.18
N ALA A 72 -8.71 -1.35 5.84
CA ALA A 72 -10.06 -0.86 5.59
C ALA A 72 -10.17 0.65 5.83
N ARG A 73 -9.57 1.13 6.92
CA ARG A 73 -9.54 2.56 7.26
C ARG A 73 -8.77 3.37 6.22
N ALA A 74 -7.63 2.86 5.77
CA ALA A 74 -6.83 3.53 4.75
C ALA A 74 -7.59 3.65 3.43
N ILE A 75 -8.25 2.57 3.00
CA ILE A 75 -9.08 2.57 1.77
C ILE A 75 -10.21 3.59 1.88
N GLU A 76 -10.90 3.64 3.03
CA GLU A 76 -11.97 4.61 3.25
C GLU A 76 -11.44 6.05 3.18
N ARG A 77 -10.34 6.34 3.89
CA ARG A 77 -9.75 7.68 3.93
C ARG A 77 -9.15 8.09 2.58
N ALA A 78 -8.61 7.14 1.83
CA ALA A 78 -8.04 7.39 0.50
C ALA A 78 -9.09 7.60 -0.60
N GLY A 79 -10.32 7.14 -0.39
CA GLY A 79 -11.34 7.10 -1.45
C GLY A 79 -11.56 8.43 -2.17
N GLU A 80 -11.60 9.54 -1.43
CA GLU A 80 -11.77 10.88 -2.01
C GLU A 80 -10.46 11.47 -2.56
N LEU A 81 -9.33 10.87 -2.22
CA LEU A 81 -8.01 11.38 -2.58
C LEU A 81 -7.45 10.73 -3.83
N LEU A 82 -8.01 9.58 -4.23
CA LEU A 82 -7.54 8.79 -5.36
C LEU A 82 -8.17 9.24 -6.68
N ALA A 83 -7.33 9.32 -7.73
CA ALA A 83 -7.80 9.58 -9.09
C ALA A 83 -8.43 8.35 -9.73
N GLN A 84 -8.07 7.16 -9.23
CA GLN A 84 -8.54 5.87 -9.73
C GLN A 84 -8.45 4.83 -8.61
N PRO A 85 -9.13 3.67 -8.72
CA PRO A 85 -8.99 2.61 -7.74
C PRO A 85 -7.54 2.14 -7.61
N PRO A 86 -7.09 1.73 -6.41
CA PRO A 86 -5.75 1.19 -6.24
C PRO A 86 -5.52 -0.04 -7.11
N LEU A 87 -4.32 -0.16 -7.68
CA LEU A 87 -3.90 -1.35 -8.41
C LEU A 87 -3.04 -2.19 -7.49
N ILE A 88 -3.58 -3.31 -7.02
CA ILE A 88 -2.92 -4.17 -6.03
C ILE A 88 -2.72 -5.54 -6.66
N HIS A 89 -1.46 -5.97 -6.79
CA HIS A 89 -1.13 -7.25 -7.42
C HIS A 89 -0.11 -8.02 -6.61
N ARG A 90 -0.17 -9.34 -6.73
CA ARG A 90 0.84 -10.26 -6.19
C ARG A 90 1.81 -10.65 -7.30
N PHE A 91 3.08 -10.74 -6.94
CA PHE A 91 4.14 -11.02 -7.90
C PHE A 91 5.00 -12.20 -7.45
N HIS A 92 5.48 -12.97 -8.43
CA HIS A 92 6.57 -13.92 -8.21
C HIS A 92 7.88 -13.24 -8.56
N GLN A 93 8.88 -13.40 -7.70
CA GLN A 93 10.22 -12.94 -8.02
C GLN A 93 10.87 -13.93 -8.98
N LEU A 94 11.33 -13.44 -10.13
CA LEU A 94 11.96 -14.28 -11.16
C LEU A 94 13.48 -14.23 -11.14
N ALA A 95 14.02 -13.21 -10.53
CA ALA A 95 15.46 -13.05 -10.45
C ALA A 95 15.90 -12.41 -9.15
#